data_7c529142477aa2ccfab8d31b39d62816
#
_entry.id   7c529142477aa2ccfab8d31b39d62816
#
_cell.length_a   1.000
_cell.length_b   1.000
_cell.length_c   1.000
_cell.angle_alpha   90.00
_cell.angle_beta   90.00
_cell.angle_gamma   90.00
#
_symmetry.space_group_name_H-M   'P 1'
#
loop_
_entity.id
_entity.type
_entity.pdbx_description
1 polymer ?
#
loop_
_entity_poly.entity_id
_entity_poly.type
_entity_poly.pdbx_seq_one_letter_code
_entity_poly.pdbx_strand_id
1 'polypeptide(L)'
;MFNIDDLIAENSKEEFEQLFLCQFMDDNASAFKFADLQLCQVDSLEEWTDYKPFWKRPFGNKEVWLGYDPAHTGDRAALVIVAPPRVDGGDYRVLHHQTFHGLDYEAQAARIKQFLDDYNVTRVVIDKTGMGSGVYQEVRKFYPTVTGLDYNPDLKNEMVLKTMNLIQKRRLKWDGNDISTSFMTVKKRITGTGKITYISDRSEEASHGDLSWAIMNCILNVPYGSGGNVSSTNQSSIFTFD
;
A
#
# COMPACT_ATOMS: atom_id res chain seq x y z
N MET A 1 -11.25 28.88 26.94
CA MET A 1 -12.45 28.73 26.12
C MET A 1 -12.00 29.06 24.72
N PHE A 2 -12.02 28.14 23.77
CA PHE A 2 -11.60 28.44 22.40
C PHE A 2 -12.65 29.36 21.74
N ASN A 3 -12.17 30.40 21.05
CA ASN A 3 -13.04 31.29 20.30
C ASN A 3 -13.25 30.68 18.91
N ILE A 4 -14.47 30.33 18.55
CA ILE A 4 -14.82 29.69 17.28
C ILE A 4 -14.52 30.63 16.10
N ASP A 5 -14.72 31.94 16.27
CA ASP A 5 -14.47 32.92 15.21
C ASP A 5 -12.97 33.03 14.86
N ASP A 6 -12.09 32.92 15.85
CA ASP A 6 -10.64 32.91 15.64
C ASP A 6 -10.23 31.64 14.89
N LEU A 7 -10.80 30.49 15.24
CA LEU A 7 -10.51 29.20 14.57
C LEU A 7 -10.99 29.20 13.10
N ILE A 8 -12.12 29.84 12.80
CA ILE A 8 -12.61 30.02 11.43
C ILE A 8 -11.71 30.98 10.64
N ALA A 9 -11.14 32.00 11.29
CA ALA A 9 -10.27 32.97 10.64
C ALA A 9 -8.85 32.43 10.37
N GLU A 10 -8.38 31.50 11.19
CA GLU A 10 -7.02 30.91 11.10
C GLU A 10 -6.94 29.69 10.20
N ASN A 11 -8.08 29.06 9.83
CA ASN A 11 -8.12 27.85 9.02
C ASN A 11 -8.91 28.10 7.73
N SER A 12 -8.59 27.38 6.66
CA SER A 12 -9.47 27.33 5.50
C SER A 12 -10.82 26.70 5.88
N LYS A 13 -11.85 26.95 5.09
CA LYS A 13 -13.18 26.36 5.34
C LYS A 13 -13.10 24.83 5.42
N GLU A 14 -12.32 24.21 4.53
CA GLU A 14 -12.15 22.77 4.46
C GLU A 14 -11.39 22.23 5.67
N GLU A 15 -10.33 22.90 6.11
CA GLU A 15 -9.59 22.53 7.33
C GLU A 15 -10.46 22.67 8.58
N PHE A 16 -11.25 23.76 8.68
CA PHE A 16 -12.16 23.95 9.79
C PHE A 16 -13.24 22.85 9.84
N GLU A 17 -13.83 22.50 8.70
CA GLU A 17 -14.82 21.45 8.59
C GLU A 17 -14.22 20.06 8.97
N GLN A 18 -12.99 19.79 8.59
CA GLN A 18 -12.30 18.54 8.96
C GLN A 18 -11.91 18.48 10.43
N LEU A 19 -11.25 19.53 10.95
CA LEU A 19 -10.63 19.48 12.27
C LEU A 19 -11.65 19.70 13.39
N PHE A 20 -12.67 20.53 13.18
CA PHE A 20 -13.59 20.96 14.23
C PHE A 20 -15.02 20.46 14.05
N LEU A 21 -15.49 20.26 12.82
CA LEU A 21 -16.83 19.74 12.56
C LEU A 21 -16.84 18.24 12.26
N CYS A 22 -15.66 17.59 12.22
CA CYS A 22 -15.52 16.18 11.83
C CYS A 22 -16.24 15.88 10.48
N GLN A 23 -16.37 16.88 9.62
CA GLN A 23 -16.87 16.69 8.28
C GLN A 23 -15.69 16.29 7.41
N PHE A 24 -15.59 15.00 7.16
CA PHE A 24 -14.53 14.45 6.30
C PHE A 24 -14.75 14.92 4.85
N MET A 25 -13.65 15.23 4.16
CA MET A 25 -13.67 15.47 2.72
C MET A 25 -14.45 14.36 2.03
N ASP A 26 -15.27 14.75 1.08
CA ASP A 26 -16.26 13.95 0.36
C ASP A 26 -15.86 12.46 0.24
N ASP A 27 -16.36 11.64 1.15
CA ASP A 27 -16.19 10.18 1.18
C ASP A 27 -16.70 9.55 -0.15
N ASN A 28 -17.46 10.33 -0.95
CA ASN A 28 -17.94 9.88 -2.26
C ASN A 28 -16.86 9.96 -3.35
N ALA A 29 -15.78 10.68 -3.14
CA ALA A 29 -14.69 10.79 -4.11
C ALA A 29 -13.64 9.68 -3.91
N SER A 30 -13.38 9.25 -2.67
CA SER A 30 -12.43 8.18 -2.37
C SER A 30 -13.01 6.79 -2.65
N ALA A 31 -12.16 5.87 -3.12
CA ALA A 31 -12.52 4.46 -3.26
C ALA A 31 -12.64 3.76 -1.89
N PHE A 32 -11.98 4.27 -0.86
CA PHE A 32 -11.93 3.70 0.48
C PHE A 32 -12.63 4.63 1.47
N LYS A 33 -13.56 4.09 2.26
CA LYS A 33 -14.29 4.85 3.28
C LYS A 33 -13.43 5.08 4.51
N PHE A 34 -13.36 6.30 4.99
CA PHE A 34 -12.56 6.65 6.17
C PHE A 34 -12.92 5.82 7.41
N ALA A 35 -14.22 5.60 7.66
CA ALA A 35 -14.67 4.78 8.78
C ALA A 35 -14.13 3.33 8.73
N ASP A 36 -14.04 2.73 7.54
CA ASP A 36 -13.48 1.39 7.38
C ASP A 36 -11.97 1.39 7.61
N LEU A 37 -11.27 2.44 7.16
CA LEU A 37 -9.82 2.61 7.36
C LEU A 37 -9.48 2.76 8.84
N GLN A 38 -10.24 3.56 9.60
CA GLN A 38 -10.03 3.71 11.05
C GLN A 38 -10.13 2.38 11.82
N LEU A 39 -11.02 1.48 11.39
CA LEU A 39 -11.17 0.16 12.03
C LEU A 39 -10.03 -0.82 11.70
N CYS A 40 -9.18 -0.47 10.74
CA CYS A 40 -7.99 -1.23 10.36
C CYS A 40 -6.71 -0.73 11.05
N GLN A 41 -6.75 0.46 11.62
CA GLN A 41 -5.62 1.08 12.29
C GLN A 41 -5.44 0.51 13.70
N VAL A 42 -4.21 0.24 14.08
CA VAL A 42 -3.82 -0.37 15.35
C VAL A 42 -2.60 0.34 15.93
N ASP A 43 -2.35 0.17 17.23
CA ASP A 43 -1.04 0.44 17.82
C ASP A 43 -0.17 -0.82 17.69
N SER A 44 0.80 -0.78 16.81
CA SER A 44 1.66 -1.94 16.52
C SER A 44 2.54 -2.35 17.70
N LEU A 45 2.91 -1.41 18.56
CA LEU A 45 3.75 -1.68 19.74
C LEU A 45 2.98 -2.39 20.85
N GLU A 46 1.66 -2.12 20.95
CA GLU A 46 0.79 -2.76 21.93
C GLU A 46 0.25 -4.11 21.42
N GLU A 47 -0.25 -4.14 20.17
CA GLU A 47 -0.96 -5.32 19.65
C GLU A 47 -0.05 -6.40 19.06
N TRP A 48 1.12 -6.03 18.48
CA TRP A 48 1.97 -6.99 17.77
C TRP A 48 3.18 -7.42 18.60
N THR A 49 2.96 -8.25 19.60
CA THR A 49 4.01 -8.73 20.52
C THR A 49 5.16 -9.46 19.81
N ASP A 50 4.92 -9.96 18.62
CA ASP A 50 5.89 -10.69 17.78
C ASP A 50 6.63 -9.81 16.76
N TYR A 51 6.40 -8.49 16.76
CA TYR A 51 7.07 -7.49 15.94
C TYR A 51 7.93 -6.57 16.82
N LYS A 52 9.20 -6.40 16.47
CA LYS A 52 10.18 -5.62 17.23
C LYS A 52 10.87 -4.61 16.32
N PRO A 53 10.26 -3.44 16.02
CA PRO A 53 10.70 -2.52 14.98
C PRO A 53 12.13 -2.00 15.16
N PHE A 54 12.64 -1.97 16.38
CA PHE A 54 13.98 -1.46 16.69
C PHE A 54 15.10 -2.53 16.66
N TRP A 55 14.76 -3.79 16.33
CA TRP A 55 15.72 -4.87 16.25
C TRP A 55 16.27 -5.01 14.83
N LYS A 56 17.51 -5.53 14.68
CA LYS A 56 18.13 -5.81 13.38
C LYS A 56 17.27 -6.72 12.49
N ARG A 57 16.51 -7.64 13.08
CA ARG A 57 15.50 -8.46 12.43
C ARG A 57 14.14 -8.24 13.09
N PRO A 58 13.41 -7.22 12.67
CA PRO A 58 12.20 -6.78 13.36
C PRO A 58 11.12 -7.84 13.49
N PHE A 59 11.08 -8.79 12.57
CA PHE A 59 10.09 -9.88 12.53
C PHE A 59 10.72 -11.28 12.61
N GLY A 60 12.01 -11.37 12.95
CA GLY A 60 12.78 -12.61 13.00
C GLY A 60 12.84 -13.30 11.64
N ASN A 61 12.60 -14.62 11.60
CA ASN A 61 12.60 -15.43 10.37
C ASN A 61 11.19 -15.64 9.79
N LYS A 62 10.20 -14.90 10.28
CA LYS A 62 8.84 -15.03 9.79
C LYS A 62 8.71 -14.40 8.41
N GLU A 63 7.90 -15.05 7.57
CA GLU A 63 7.62 -14.60 6.21
C GLU A 63 7.05 -13.19 6.16
N VAL A 64 7.55 -12.40 5.22
CA VAL A 64 6.95 -11.12 4.83
C VAL A 64 7.00 -10.95 3.31
N TRP A 65 6.15 -10.07 2.81
CA TRP A 65 6.11 -9.64 1.41
C TRP A 65 6.54 -8.18 1.32
N LEU A 66 7.23 -7.83 0.25
CA LEU A 66 7.64 -6.47 -0.05
C LEU A 66 6.89 -5.98 -1.28
N GLY A 67 6.18 -4.86 -1.13
CA GLY A 67 5.56 -4.12 -2.21
C GLY A 67 6.32 -2.82 -2.47
N TYR A 68 6.50 -2.50 -3.72
CA TYR A 68 7.22 -1.29 -4.13
C TYR A 68 6.48 -0.56 -5.25
N ASP A 69 6.26 0.73 -5.04
CA ASP A 69 5.77 1.67 -6.03
C ASP A 69 6.90 2.64 -6.39
N PRO A 70 7.56 2.46 -7.56
CA PRO A 70 8.69 3.29 -7.96
C PRO A 70 8.27 4.69 -8.35
N ALA A 71 9.15 5.66 -8.13
CA ALA A 71 8.95 7.01 -8.62
C ALA A 71 10.17 7.56 -9.36
N HIS A 72 9.91 8.59 -10.16
CA HIS A 72 10.97 9.39 -10.78
C HIS A 72 11.60 10.36 -9.76
N THR A 73 12.72 10.95 -10.13
CA THR A 73 13.48 11.89 -9.29
C THR A 73 12.67 13.07 -8.72
N GLY A 74 11.49 13.39 -9.29
CA GLY A 74 10.58 14.43 -8.81
C GLY A 74 9.44 13.93 -7.91
N ASP A 75 9.14 12.62 -7.91
CA ASP A 75 8.05 12.01 -7.16
C ASP A 75 8.59 11.19 -5.97
N ARG A 76 7.70 10.66 -5.14
CA ARG A 76 8.07 9.80 -4.01
C ARG A 76 7.84 8.35 -4.35
N ALA A 77 8.88 7.53 -4.25
CA ALA A 77 8.74 6.08 -4.26
C ALA A 77 8.30 5.57 -2.89
N ALA A 78 7.54 4.49 -2.86
CA ALA A 78 7.05 3.88 -1.63
C ALA A 78 7.43 2.40 -1.54
N LEU A 79 7.88 1.99 -0.35
CA LEU A 79 8.18 0.62 0.02
C LEU A 79 7.32 0.23 1.21
N VAL A 80 6.75 -0.97 1.16
CA VAL A 80 6.02 -1.54 2.29
C VAL A 80 6.46 -2.97 2.57
N ILE A 81 6.43 -3.35 3.84
CA ILE A 81 6.62 -4.73 4.31
C ILE A 81 5.31 -5.21 4.90
N VAL A 82 4.75 -6.25 4.32
CA VAL A 82 3.47 -6.85 4.74
C VAL A 82 3.71 -8.26 5.24
N ALA A 83 3.27 -8.54 6.46
CA ALA A 83 3.23 -9.90 6.99
C ALA A 83 1.90 -10.56 6.58
N PRO A 84 1.92 -11.70 5.86
CA PRO A 84 0.72 -12.48 5.60
C PRO A 84 0.21 -13.15 6.89
N PRO A 85 -1.09 -13.51 6.93
CA PRO A 85 -1.65 -14.26 8.06
C PRO A 85 -1.02 -15.66 8.14
N ARG A 86 -0.83 -16.16 9.36
CA ARG A 86 -0.31 -17.50 9.63
C ARG A 86 -1.41 -18.55 9.67
N VAL A 87 -2.64 -18.13 9.85
CA VAL A 87 -3.82 -18.97 9.92
C VAL A 87 -4.86 -18.44 8.96
N ASP A 88 -5.69 -19.34 8.44
CA ASP A 88 -6.80 -18.94 7.59
C ASP A 88 -7.70 -17.92 8.31
N GLY A 89 -8.09 -16.88 7.59
CA GLY A 89 -8.91 -15.82 8.15
C GLY A 89 -8.14 -14.79 9.01
N GLY A 90 -6.85 -14.97 9.26
CA GLY A 90 -6.03 -14.03 10.03
C GLY A 90 -5.69 -12.74 9.26
N ASP A 91 -5.05 -11.81 9.95
CA ASP A 91 -4.81 -10.47 9.45
C ASP A 91 -3.51 -10.37 8.65
N TYR A 92 -3.56 -9.57 7.57
CA TYR A 92 -2.41 -9.01 6.90
C TYR A 92 -1.96 -7.79 7.68
N ARG A 93 -0.68 -7.70 8.03
CA ARG A 93 -0.15 -6.60 8.84
C ARG A 93 0.92 -5.83 8.07
N VAL A 94 0.73 -4.54 7.86
CA VAL A 94 1.76 -3.64 7.31
C VAL A 94 2.74 -3.33 8.45
N LEU A 95 3.84 -4.07 8.50
CA LEU A 95 4.83 -3.97 9.58
C LEU A 95 5.71 -2.74 9.46
N HIS A 96 6.04 -2.37 8.24
CA HIS A 96 6.93 -1.24 7.95
C HIS A 96 6.55 -0.60 6.62
N HIS A 97 6.71 0.70 6.54
CA HIS A 97 6.63 1.45 5.29
C HIS A 97 7.67 2.56 5.28
N GLN A 98 8.12 2.92 4.11
CA GLN A 98 9.04 4.03 3.92
C GLN A 98 8.83 4.67 2.55
N THR A 99 8.92 5.99 2.50
CA THR A 99 8.91 6.74 1.24
C THR A 99 10.30 7.30 0.96
N PHE A 100 10.66 7.40 -0.32
CA PHE A 100 11.94 7.92 -0.78
C PHE A 100 11.71 9.02 -1.81
N HIS A 101 12.55 10.02 -1.80
CA HIS A 101 12.51 11.11 -2.77
C HIS A 101 13.87 11.28 -3.45
N GLY A 102 13.86 11.56 -4.75
CA GLY A 102 15.08 11.93 -5.48
C GLY A 102 16.08 10.79 -5.71
N LEU A 103 15.67 9.52 -5.56
CA LEU A 103 16.55 8.38 -5.79
C LEU A 103 16.52 7.95 -7.27
N ASP A 104 17.69 7.64 -7.85
CA ASP A 104 17.79 6.94 -9.11
C ASP A 104 17.42 5.44 -8.97
N TYR A 105 17.40 4.71 -10.09
CA TYR A 105 16.96 3.30 -10.11
C TYR A 105 17.86 2.39 -9.27
N GLU A 106 19.16 2.62 -9.32
CA GLU A 106 20.15 1.83 -8.56
C GLU A 106 20.02 2.09 -7.07
N ALA A 107 19.84 3.35 -6.66
CA ALA A 107 19.63 3.72 -5.27
C ALA A 107 18.30 3.16 -4.73
N GLN A 108 17.21 3.20 -5.52
CA GLN A 108 15.95 2.58 -5.16
C GLN A 108 16.11 1.05 -4.98
N ALA A 109 16.79 0.37 -5.89
CA ALA A 109 17.07 -1.06 -5.78
C ALA A 109 17.95 -1.39 -4.57
N ALA A 110 18.94 -0.54 -4.26
CA ALA A 110 19.79 -0.70 -3.08
C ALA A 110 18.98 -0.59 -1.78
N ARG A 111 17.95 0.29 -1.73
CA ARG A 111 17.03 0.34 -0.59
C ARG A 111 16.22 -0.94 -0.44
N ILE A 112 15.68 -1.46 -1.52
CA ILE A 112 14.98 -2.75 -1.51
C ILE A 112 15.90 -3.85 -0.96
N LYS A 113 17.16 -3.90 -1.40
CA LYS A 113 18.14 -4.89 -0.93
C LYS A 113 18.38 -4.82 0.57
N GLN A 114 18.44 -3.64 1.17
CA GLN A 114 18.59 -3.49 2.63
C GLN A 114 17.43 -4.18 3.38
N PHE A 115 16.19 -4.04 2.90
CA PHE A 115 15.05 -4.70 3.52
C PHE A 115 15.06 -6.23 3.36
N LEU A 116 15.68 -6.76 2.28
CA LEU A 116 15.90 -8.21 2.14
C LEU A 116 16.88 -8.75 3.20
N ASP A 117 17.82 -7.93 3.65
CA ASP A 117 18.76 -8.32 4.71
C ASP A 117 18.12 -8.28 6.11
N ASP A 118 17.19 -7.35 6.33
CA ASP A 118 16.53 -7.14 7.63
C ASP A 118 15.30 -8.02 7.83
N TYR A 119 14.64 -8.49 6.76
CA TYR A 119 13.43 -9.28 6.80
C TYR A 119 13.56 -10.57 6.01
N ASN A 120 12.79 -11.60 6.37
CA ASN A 120 12.64 -12.81 5.57
C ASN A 120 11.59 -12.57 4.46
N VAL A 121 12.00 -11.87 3.41
CA VAL A 121 11.13 -11.52 2.29
C VAL A 121 11.01 -12.70 1.34
N THR A 122 9.82 -13.28 1.23
CA THR A 122 9.52 -14.41 0.34
C THR A 122 8.90 -13.99 -0.99
N ARG A 123 8.43 -12.73 -1.07
CA ARG A 123 7.83 -12.16 -2.27
C ARG A 123 8.21 -10.69 -2.39
N VAL A 124 8.66 -10.29 -3.58
CA VAL A 124 8.87 -8.89 -3.95
C VAL A 124 7.99 -8.58 -5.15
N VAL A 125 7.17 -7.53 -5.06
CA VAL A 125 6.26 -7.10 -6.13
C VAL A 125 6.50 -5.61 -6.41
N ILE A 126 6.75 -5.27 -7.68
CA ILE A 126 7.09 -3.93 -8.12
C ILE A 126 6.17 -3.52 -9.27
N ASP A 127 5.62 -2.30 -9.22
CA ASP A 127 5.06 -1.69 -10.43
C ASP A 127 6.21 -1.42 -11.42
N LYS A 128 6.20 -2.07 -12.57
CA LYS A 128 7.19 -1.86 -13.64
C LYS A 128 6.68 -0.99 -14.78
N THR A 129 5.52 -0.35 -14.61
CA THR A 129 4.94 0.54 -15.62
C THR A 129 5.89 1.71 -15.89
N GLY A 130 6.16 1.97 -17.15
CA GLY A 130 7.03 3.07 -17.55
C GLY A 130 8.42 2.98 -16.91
N MET A 131 8.70 3.91 -16.01
CA MET A 131 10.01 4.03 -15.36
C MET A 131 10.28 2.96 -14.29
N GLY A 132 9.25 2.36 -13.71
CA GLY A 132 9.40 1.25 -12.79
C GLY A 132 10.12 0.05 -13.38
N SER A 133 10.16 -0.06 -14.71
CA SER A 133 10.94 -1.10 -15.42
C SER A 133 12.43 -1.02 -15.11
N GLY A 134 12.99 0.17 -14.89
CA GLY A 134 14.40 0.36 -14.51
C GLY A 134 14.71 -0.23 -13.15
N VAL A 135 13.91 0.15 -12.12
CA VAL A 135 14.04 -0.40 -10.76
C VAL A 135 13.84 -1.92 -10.76
N TYR A 136 12.82 -2.41 -11.49
CA TYR A 136 12.55 -3.84 -11.62
C TYR A 136 13.76 -4.61 -12.17
N GLN A 137 14.44 -4.09 -13.21
CA GLN A 137 15.62 -4.72 -13.78
C GLN A 137 16.80 -4.74 -12.80
N GLU A 138 17.02 -3.66 -12.05
CA GLU A 138 18.06 -3.60 -11.03
C GLU A 138 17.79 -4.61 -9.90
N VAL A 139 16.57 -4.68 -9.40
CA VAL A 139 16.18 -5.64 -8.35
C VAL A 139 16.32 -7.08 -8.85
N ARG A 140 15.97 -7.37 -10.10
CA ARG A 140 16.08 -8.70 -10.69
C ARG A 140 17.50 -9.25 -10.70
N LYS A 141 18.52 -8.41 -10.68
CA LYS A 141 19.94 -8.84 -10.64
C LYS A 141 20.27 -9.60 -9.34
N PHE A 142 19.66 -9.25 -8.22
CA PHE A 142 19.90 -9.88 -6.92
C PHE A 142 18.69 -10.63 -6.35
N TYR A 143 17.48 -10.39 -6.87
CA TYR A 143 16.26 -11.12 -6.51
C TYR A 143 15.53 -11.56 -7.79
N PRO A 144 15.97 -12.67 -8.44
CA PRO A 144 15.47 -13.07 -9.77
C PRO A 144 13.97 -13.41 -9.82
N THR A 145 13.37 -13.76 -8.66
CA THR A 145 11.95 -14.12 -8.54
C THR A 145 11.04 -12.91 -8.30
N VAL A 146 11.56 -11.68 -8.45
CA VAL A 146 10.75 -10.47 -8.33
C VAL A 146 9.60 -10.47 -9.35
N THR A 147 8.40 -10.13 -8.90
CA THR A 147 7.22 -9.99 -9.75
C THR A 147 7.10 -8.53 -10.18
N GLY A 148 7.09 -8.30 -11.50
CA GLY A 148 6.82 -6.98 -12.09
C GLY A 148 5.38 -6.90 -12.56
N LEU A 149 4.65 -5.86 -12.17
CA LEU A 149 3.28 -5.59 -12.59
C LEU A 149 3.26 -4.51 -13.67
N ASP A 150 2.50 -4.73 -14.74
CA ASP A 150 2.18 -3.70 -15.74
C ASP A 150 0.79 -3.14 -15.41
N TYR A 151 0.74 -1.94 -14.85
CA TYR A 151 -0.52 -1.33 -14.46
C TYR A 151 -1.37 -0.99 -15.68
N ASN A 152 -2.58 -1.53 -15.69
CA ASN A 152 -3.64 -1.22 -16.63
C ASN A 152 -4.96 -1.04 -15.87
N PRO A 153 -6.03 -0.53 -16.50
CA PRO A 153 -7.29 -0.29 -15.83
C PRO A 153 -7.89 -1.52 -15.12
N ASP A 154 -7.81 -2.68 -15.76
CA ASP A 154 -8.38 -3.92 -15.23
C ASP A 154 -7.61 -4.40 -13.99
N LEU A 155 -6.26 -4.37 -14.04
CA LEU A 155 -5.40 -4.72 -12.90
C LEU A 155 -5.59 -3.76 -11.73
N LYS A 156 -5.63 -2.44 -11.97
CA LYS A 156 -5.90 -1.43 -10.93
C LYS A 156 -7.26 -1.65 -10.26
N ASN A 157 -8.28 -1.97 -11.06
CA ASN A 157 -9.61 -2.31 -10.54
C ASN A 157 -9.56 -3.56 -9.63
N GLU A 158 -8.87 -4.62 -10.06
CA GLU A 158 -8.69 -5.83 -9.26
C GLU A 158 -7.98 -5.56 -7.94
N MET A 159 -6.86 -4.82 -7.97
CA MET A 159 -6.07 -4.45 -6.79
C MET A 159 -6.90 -3.69 -5.77
N VAL A 160 -7.64 -2.67 -6.21
CA VAL A 160 -8.51 -1.86 -5.34
C VAL A 160 -9.62 -2.71 -4.76
N LEU A 161 -10.34 -3.51 -5.55
CA LEU A 161 -11.44 -4.35 -5.07
C LEU A 161 -10.97 -5.40 -4.04
N LYS A 162 -9.82 -6.03 -4.26
CA LYS A 162 -9.22 -6.97 -3.30
C LYS A 162 -8.89 -6.28 -1.98
N THR A 163 -8.26 -5.13 -2.05
CA THR A 163 -7.86 -4.38 -0.85
C THR A 163 -9.08 -3.85 -0.10
N MET A 164 -10.09 -3.32 -0.80
CA MET A 164 -11.37 -2.93 -0.19
C MET A 164 -12.01 -4.09 0.57
N ASN A 165 -12.03 -5.30 0.00
CA ASN A 165 -12.58 -6.48 0.65
C ASN A 165 -11.86 -6.81 1.96
N LEU A 166 -10.52 -6.72 1.99
CA LEU A 166 -9.74 -6.94 3.21
C LEU A 166 -9.98 -5.86 4.25
N ILE A 167 -10.06 -4.60 3.84
CA ILE A 167 -10.35 -3.46 4.73
C ILE A 167 -11.74 -3.59 5.33
N GLN A 168 -12.77 -3.83 4.52
CA GLN A 168 -14.15 -4.02 5.00
C GLN A 168 -14.29 -5.20 5.96
N LYS A 169 -13.50 -6.26 5.75
CA LYS A 169 -13.41 -7.41 6.67
C LYS A 169 -12.46 -7.17 7.84
N ARG A 170 -11.85 -5.98 7.95
CA ARG A 170 -10.86 -5.61 8.98
C ARG A 170 -9.65 -6.55 9.04
N ARG A 171 -9.30 -7.14 7.90
CA ARG A 171 -8.21 -8.12 7.78
C ARG A 171 -6.89 -7.53 7.26
N LEU A 172 -6.84 -6.26 6.93
CA LEU A 172 -5.62 -5.52 6.63
C LEU A 172 -5.40 -4.52 7.77
N LYS A 173 -4.29 -4.64 8.47
CA LYS A 173 -3.97 -3.84 9.65
C LYS A 173 -2.69 -3.05 9.45
N TRP A 174 -2.64 -1.85 9.98
CA TRP A 174 -1.46 -0.98 9.95
C TRP A 174 -1.42 -0.03 11.13
N ASP A 175 -0.24 0.52 11.39
CA ASP A 175 -0.02 1.58 12.35
C ASP A 175 0.22 2.91 11.61
N GLY A 176 -0.22 4.02 12.20
CA GLY A 176 -0.04 5.36 11.67
C GLY A 176 -1.15 5.86 10.74
N ASN A 177 -1.25 7.18 10.63
CA ASN A 177 -2.29 7.86 9.84
C ASN A 177 -1.93 7.97 8.35
N ASP A 178 -0.66 7.94 8.01
CA ASP A 178 -0.15 8.16 6.65
C ASP A 178 -0.62 7.09 5.65
N ILE A 179 -0.76 5.83 6.09
CA ILE A 179 -1.36 4.77 5.27
C ILE A 179 -2.84 5.06 5.03
N SER A 180 -3.60 5.44 6.06
CA SER A 180 -5.00 5.82 5.92
C SER A 180 -5.17 7.01 4.97
N THR A 181 -4.34 8.04 5.13
CA THR A 181 -4.30 9.21 4.24
C THR A 181 -4.00 8.78 2.80
N SER A 182 -3.04 7.88 2.60
CA SER A 182 -2.70 7.35 1.27
C SER A 182 -3.88 6.64 0.61
N PHE A 183 -4.63 5.82 1.34
CA PHE A 183 -5.85 5.19 0.81
C PHE A 183 -6.94 6.20 0.44
N MET A 184 -7.10 7.27 1.21
CA MET A 184 -8.09 8.33 0.94
C MET A 184 -7.82 9.07 -0.38
N THR A 185 -6.58 9.10 -0.87
CA THR A 185 -6.24 9.73 -2.16
C THR A 185 -6.67 8.90 -3.38
N VAL A 186 -6.98 7.61 -3.20
CA VAL A 186 -7.35 6.71 -4.30
C VAL A 186 -8.78 6.99 -4.74
N LYS A 187 -8.95 7.48 -5.96
CA LYS A 187 -10.25 7.87 -6.53
C LYS A 187 -10.62 7.01 -7.72
N LYS A 188 -11.90 6.70 -7.81
CA LYS A 188 -12.49 6.02 -8.98
C LYS A 188 -12.50 6.97 -10.18
N ARG A 189 -12.12 6.47 -11.35
CA ARG A 189 -12.18 7.18 -12.63
C ARG A 189 -12.76 6.28 -13.71
N ILE A 190 -13.46 6.88 -14.66
CA ILE A 190 -13.93 6.18 -15.86
C ILE A 190 -13.03 6.60 -17.02
N THR A 191 -12.46 5.62 -17.73
CA THR A 191 -11.64 5.87 -18.91
C THR A 191 -12.50 6.34 -20.09
N GLY A 192 -11.87 6.92 -21.12
CA GLY A 192 -12.60 7.29 -22.35
C GLY A 192 -13.29 6.14 -23.07
N THR A 193 -12.91 4.89 -22.77
CA THR A 193 -13.54 3.65 -23.27
C THR A 193 -14.62 3.10 -22.34
N GLY A 194 -15.00 3.84 -21.29
CA GLY A 194 -16.04 3.43 -20.31
C GLY A 194 -15.58 2.44 -19.25
N LYS A 195 -14.30 2.05 -19.21
CA LYS A 195 -13.77 1.15 -18.17
C LYS A 195 -13.54 1.91 -16.85
N ILE A 196 -13.83 1.23 -15.74
CA ILE A 196 -13.49 1.71 -14.40
C ILE A 196 -11.99 1.51 -14.18
N THR A 197 -11.34 2.56 -13.69
CA THR A 197 -9.95 2.50 -13.20
C THR A 197 -9.85 3.35 -11.94
N TYR A 198 -8.68 3.31 -11.30
CA TYR A 198 -8.40 4.09 -10.11
C TYR A 198 -7.09 4.87 -10.29
N ILE A 199 -7.05 6.06 -9.73
CA ILE A 199 -5.89 6.93 -9.72
C ILE A 199 -5.72 7.50 -8.31
N SER A 200 -4.48 7.86 -7.94
CA SER A 200 -4.26 8.72 -6.77
C SER A 200 -4.29 10.18 -7.20
N ASP A 201 -4.88 11.02 -6.38
CA ASP A 201 -4.82 12.47 -6.56
C ASP A 201 -3.39 12.94 -6.29
N ARG A 202 -2.85 13.76 -7.18
CA ARG A 202 -1.49 14.33 -7.09
C ARG A 202 -1.56 15.81 -6.73
N SER A 203 -2.26 16.18 -5.65
CA SER A 203 -2.12 17.51 -5.10
C SER A 203 -0.78 17.62 -4.36
N GLU A 204 -0.13 18.79 -4.38
CA GLU A 204 1.18 19.01 -3.74
C GLU A 204 1.17 18.69 -2.24
N GLU A 205 0.02 18.79 -1.59
CA GLU A 205 -0.19 18.42 -0.18
C GLU A 205 -0.48 16.92 0.03
N ALA A 206 -1.00 16.22 -0.98
CA ALA A 206 -1.42 14.81 -0.93
C ALA A 206 -0.52 13.89 -1.75
N SER A 207 0.81 14.04 -1.69
CA SER A 207 1.78 13.18 -2.39
C SER A 207 1.84 11.73 -1.86
N HIS A 208 0.76 11.20 -1.27
CA HIS A 208 0.83 10.00 -0.45
C HIS A 208 0.04 8.80 -0.96
N GLY A 209 -0.42 8.82 -2.21
CA GLY A 209 -1.06 7.64 -2.84
C GLY A 209 -0.12 6.46 -3.04
N ASP A 210 1.19 6.70 -3.03
CA ASP A 210 2.22 5.71 -3.34
C ASP A 210 2.24 4.56 -2.32
N LEU A 211 2.00 4.84 -1.02
CA LEU A 211 1.93 3.80 0.01
C LEU A 211 0.76 2.84 -0.24
N SER A 212 -0.41 3.35 -0.63
CA SER A 212 -1.57 2.51 -0.92
C SER A 212 -1.31 1.59 -2.12
N TRP A 213 -0.65 2.08 -3.20
CA TRP A 213 -0.28 1.25 -4.35
C TRP A 213 0.77 0.21 -3.98
N ALA A 214 1.79 0.57 -3.19
CA ALA A 214 2.78 -0.39 -2.70
C ALA A 214 2.14 -1.50 -1.84
N ILE A 215 1.15 -1.18 -0.98
CA ILE A 215 0.38 -2.18 -0.23
C ILE A 215 -0.44 -3.06 -1.17
N MET A 216 -1.15 -2.46 -2.13
CA MET A 216 -1.95 -3.18 -3.11
C MET A 216 -1.11 -4.14 -3.96
N ASN A 217 0.16 -3.81 -4.26
CA ASN A 217 1.11 -4.73 -4.90
C ASN A 217 1.30 -6.03 -4.09
N CYS A 218 1.42 -5.94 -2.76
CA CYS A 218 1.50 -7.12 -1.91
C CYS A 218 0.20 -7.94 -1.91
N ILE A 219 -0.95 -7.26 -1.92
CA ILE A 219 -2.28 -7.85 -1.72
C ILE A 219 -2.82 -8.50 -3.00
N LEU A 220 -2.36 -8.11 -4.18
CA LEU A 220 -2.90 -8.57 -5.47
C LEU A 220 -3.08 -10.09 -5.56
N ASN A 221 -2.09 -10.86 -5.12
CA ASN A 221 -2.10 -12.31 -5.21
C ASN A 221 -2.77 -13.02 -4.02
N VAL A 222 -3.46 -12.28 -3.16
CA VAL A 222 -4.27 -12.87 -2.08
C VAL A 222 -5.51 -13.52 -2.69
N PRO A 223 -5.82 -14.79 -2.37
CA PRO A 223 -7.02 -15.45 -2.88
C PRO A 223 -8.29 -14.74 -2.42
N TYR A 224 -9.29 -14.61 -3.30
CA TYR A 224 -10.62 -14.18 -2.91
C TYR A 224 -11.27 -15.27 -2.04
N GLY A 225 -11.39 -15.01 -0.74
CA GLY A 225 -12.29 -15.78 0.15
C GLY A 225 -12.03 -17.29 0.21
N SER A 226 -10.86 -17.71 0.61
CA SER A 226 -10.64 -19.11 0.98
C SER A 226 -10.83 -19.33 2.47
N GLY A 227 -12.02 -19.76 2.85
CA GLY A 227 -12.10 -20.72 3.95
C GLY A 227 -11.72 -22.08 3.34
N GLY A 228 -10.45 -22.49 3.40
CA GLY A 228 -10.03 -23.81 2.95
C GLY A 228 -8.59 -23.84 2.43
N ASN A 229 -7.76 -24.56 3.14
CA ASN A 229 -6.42 -25.09 2.82
C ASN A 229 -5.62 -24.39 1.71
N VAL A 230 -4.67 -23.55 2.10
CA VAL A 230 -3.57 -23.15 1.24
C VAL A 230 -2.48 -24.22 1.34
N SER A 231 -2.54 -25.24 0.50
CA SER A 231 -1.36 -26.02 0.15
C SER A 231 -0.52 -25.12 -0.77
N SER A 232 0.72 -24.92 -0.38
CA SER A 232 1.73 -24.22 -1.19
C SER A 232 2.02 -25.03 -2.46
N THR A 233 1.29 -24.72 -3.53
CA THR A 233 1.64 -25.19 -4.87
C THR A 233 1.97 -23.96 -5.70
N ASN A 234 3.26 -23.83 -6.04
CA ASN A 234 3.73 -22.98 -7.11
C ASN A 234 2.96 -23.32 -8.40
N GLN A 235 1.95 -22.54 -8.73
CA GLN A 235 1.38 -22.52 -10.07
C GLN A 235 1.58 -21.12 -10.65
N SER A 236 2.67 -21.01 -11.41
CA SER A 236 2.80 -20.00 -12.45
C SER A 236 1.75 -20.29 -13.53
N SER A 237 0.56 -19.69 -13.42
CA SER A 237 -0.38 -19.67 -14.53
C SER A 237 0.09 -18.61 -15.54
N ILE A 238 0.83 -19.08 -16.53
CA ILE A 238 1.09 -18.36 -17.77
C ILE A 238 -0.25 -18.36 -18.53
N PHE A 239 -0.93 -17.25 -18.59
CA PHE A 239 -1.97 -17.03 -19.60
C PHE A 239 -1.29 -16.66 -20.91
N THR A 240 -1.12 -17.61 -21.81
CA THR A 240 -0.90 -17.39 -23.22
C THR A 240 -2.28 -17.17 -23.86
N PHE A 241 -2.47 -16.00 -24.41
CA PHE A 241 -3.57 -15.75 -25.40
C PHE A 241 -3.00 -16.01 -26.79
N ASP A 242 -3.63 -16.93 -27.51
CA ASP A 242 -3.53 -17.07 -28.96
C ASP A 242 -4.29 -15.94 -29.67
#